data_28ada0692e73995ae4d0d0978586eb0d
#
_entry.id   28ada0692e73995ae4d0d0978586eb0d
#
_cell.length_a   1.000
_cell.length_b   1.000
_cell.length_c   1.000
_cell.angle_alpha   90.00
_cell.angle_beta   90.00
_cell.angle_gamma   90.00
#
_symmetry.space_group_name_H-M   'P 1'
#
loop_
_entity.id
_entity.type
_entity.pdbx_description
1 polymer ?
#
loop_
_entity_poly.entity_id
_entity_poly.type
_entity_poly.pdbx_seq_one_letter_code
_entity_poly.pdbx_strand_id
1 'polypeptide(L)'
;MHPWLHFKTITKHKLMVMHYCFRIGLYKQGLLHDLSKYTPSEFLVGCKYYQGNRSPNNAEREATGVSTAWLHHKGRNKHHYEHWVDYSINDPEHVIMGAKMPRRYVAEMVMDRISASRTYLGDAYANHKPLEYFLKSKPKLWFVHPQTKKELEGLLRILNDKGEEKALWYIKHVYLKGKEK
;
A
#
# COMPACT_ATOMS: atom_id res chain seq x y z
N MET A 1 16.54 12.53 -15.01
CA MET A 1 16.11 11.10 -14.94
C MET A 1 17.13 10.30 -14.13
N HIS A 2 16.68 9.41 -13.23
CA HIS A 2 17.55 8.62 -12.35
C HIS A 2 17.22 7.11 -12.41
N PRO A 3 17.42 6.44 -13.57
CA PRO A 3 16.94 5.06 -13.75
C PRO A 3 17.56 4.07 -12.78
N TRP A 4 18.87 4.15 -12.53
CA TRP A 4 19.56 3.25 -11.61
C TRP A 4 19.12 3.42 -10.15
N LEU A 5 18.98 4.67 -9.70
CA LEU A 5 18.53 4.97 -8.34
C LEU A 5 17.07 4.56 -8.14
N HIS A 6 16.22 4.82 -9.13
CA HIS A 6 14.83 4.38 -9.10
C HIS A 6 14.72 2.85 -9.07
N PHE A 7 15.45 2.15 -9.95
CA PHE A 7 15.50 0.69 -9.96
C PHE A 7 15.91 0.12 -8.59
N LYS A 8 17.00 0.64 -7.99
CA LYS A 8 17.43 0.22 -6.65
C LYS A 8 16.34 0.42 -5.60
N THR A 9 15.66 1.57 -5.63
CA THR A 9 14.62 1.91 -4.66
C THR A 9 13.43 0.98 -4.76
N ILE A 10 12.87 0.75 -5.95
CA ILE A 10 11.72 -0.14 -6.14
C ILE A 10 12.07 -1.60 -5.83
N THR A 11 13.29 -2.03 -6.16
CA THR A 11 13.76 -3.40 -5.88
C THR A 11 13.97 -3.61 -4.38
N LYS A 12 14.62 -2.67 -3.68
CA LYS A 12 14.76 -2.71 -2.22
C LYS A 12 13.39 -2.78 -1.54
N HIS A 13 12.45 -1.94 -1.95
CA HIS A 13 11.09 -1.94 -1.44
C HIS A 13 10.40 -3.28 -1.66
N LYS A 14 10.41 -3.80 -2.92
CA LYS A 14 9.82 -5.08 -3.27
C LYS A 14 10.37 -6.24 -2.43
N LEU A 15 11.69 -6.33 -2.28
CA LEU A 15 12.33 -7.38 -1.48
C LEU A 15 11.91 -7.30 -0.01
N MET A 16 11.76 -6.10 0.52
CA MET A 16 11.30 -5.89 1.88
C MET A 16 9.83 -6.31 2.05
N VAL A 17 8.94 -5.94 1.12
CA VAL A 17 7.54 -6.40 1.16
C VAL A 17 7.47 -7.92 1.03
N MET A 18 8.25 -8.51 0.14
CA MET A 18 8.33 -9.97 -0.02
C MET A 18 8.73 -10.64 1.29
N HIS A 19 9.77 -10.13 1.97
CA HIS A 19 10.20 -10.64 3.27
C HIS A 19 9.06 -10.62 4.29
N TYR A 20 8.36 -9.48 4.44
CA TYR A 20 7.25 -9.35 5.38
C TYR A 20 6.06 -10.25 5.00
N CYS A 21 5.71 -10.31 3.72
CA CYS A 21 4.65 -11.19 3.23
C CYS A 21 4.95 -12.67 3.53
N PHE A 22 6.20 -13.10 3.39
CA PHE A 22 6.62 -14.47 3.70
C PHE A 22 6.49 -14.78 5.20
N ARG A 23 6.83 -13.83 6.06
CA ARG A 23 6.67 -13.97 7.51
C ARG A 23 5.23 -14.22 7.94
N ILE A 24 4.26 -13.64 7.23
CA ILE A 24 2.82 -13.82 7.49
C ILE A 24 2.16 -14.93 6.64
N GLY A 25 2.92 -15.64 5.80
CA GLY A 25 2.44 -16.76 4.97
C GLY A 25 1.81 -16.35 3.63
N LEU A 26 1.96 -15.10 3.19
CA LEU A 26 1.47 -14.58 1.91
C LEU A 26 2.53 -14.70 0.81
N TYR A 27 2.98 -15.93 0.51
CA TYR A 27 4.09 -16.18 -0.42
C TYR A 27 3.82 -15.67 -1.83
N LYS A 28 2.64 -15.98 -2.40
CA LYS A 28 2.27 -15.53 -3.75
C LYS A 28 2.24 -14.01 -3.86
N GLN A 29 1.63 -13.33 -2.90
CA GLN A 29 1.58 -11.88 -2.88
C GLN A 29 2.98 -11.27 -2.77
N GLY A 30 3.83 -11.79 -1.89
CA GLY A 30 5.21 -11.31 -1.76
C GLY A 30 6.03 -11.44 -3.03
N LEU A 31 5.89 -12.57 -3.75
CA LEU A 31 6.58 -12.78 -5.03
C LEU A 31 6.08 -11.83 -6.13
N LEU A 32 4.77 -11.61 -6.21
CA LEU A 32 4.12 -10.84 -7.28
C LEU A 32 3.96 -9.35 -6.96
N HIS A 33 4.24 -8.94 -5.71
CA HIS A 33 4.08 -7.57 -5.26
C HIS A 33 4.79 -6.60 -6.20
N ASP A 34 4.06 -5.61 -6.66
CA ASP A 34 4.57 -4.47 -7.43
C ASP A 34 5.39 -4.80 -8.69
N LEU A 35 5.20 -5.98 -9.29
CA LEU A 35 5.87 -6.31 -10.55
C LEU A 35 5.56 -5.30 -11.67
N SER A 36 4.40 -4.67 -11.61
CA SER A 36 4.02 -3.63 -12.57
C SER A 36 4.97 -2.42 -12.58
N LYS A 37 5.66 -2.13 -11.47
CA LYS A 37 6.66 -1.04 -11.37
C LYS A 37 7.85 -1.20 -12.31
N TYR A 38 8.09 -2.42 -12.82
CA TYR A 38 9.15 -2.70 -13.79
C TYR A 38 8.68 -2.58 -15.25
N THR A 39 7.39 -2.36 -15.48
CA THR A 39 6.87 -2.10 -16.84
C THR A 39 7.25 -0.70 -17.31
N PRO A 40 7.42 -0.48 -18.63
CA PRO A 40 7.73 0.84 -19.15
C PRO A 40 6.77 1.95 -18.67
N SER A 41 5.47 1.63 -18.56
CA SER A 41 4.43 2.58 -18.12
C SER A 41 4.65 3.17 -16.73
N GLU A 42 5.23 2.41 -15.80
CA GLU A 42 5.52 2.89 -14.45
C GLU A 42 7.00 3.24 -14.29
N PHE A 43 7.90 2.42 -14.86
CA PHE A 43 9.34 2.59 -14.67
C PHE A 43 9.87 3.89 -15.25
N LEU A 44 9.50 4.24 -16.50
CA LEU A 44 10.00 5.45 -17.16
C LEU A 44 9.51 6.72 -16.45
N VAL A 45 8.24 6.72 -16.03
CA VAL A 45 7.67 7.82 -15.23
C VAL A 45 8.38 7.91 -13.88
N GLY A 46 8.59 6.77 -13.22
CA GLY A 46 9.35 6.70 -11.98
C GLY A 46 10.77 7.26 -12.13
N CYS A 47 11.48 6.94 -13.21
CA CYS A 47 12.81 7.49 -13.50
C CYS A 47 12.80 9.01 -13.69
N LYS A 48 11.77 9.54 -14.38
CA LYS A 48 11.62 10.97 -14.66
C LYS A 48 11.38 11.77 -13.37
N TYR A 49 10.51 11.28 -12.50
CA TYR A 49 10.05 11.98 -11.30
C TYR A 49 10.73 11.52 -10.00
N TYR A 50 11.79 10.72 -10.07
CA TYR A 50 12.53 10.23 -8.92
C TYR A 50 13.17 11.37 -8.11
N GLN A 51 12.92 11.38 -6.79
CA GLN A 51 13.48 12.36 -5.85
C GLN A 51 14.22 11.69 -4.66
N GLY A 52 14.08 10.36 -4.49
CA GLY A 52 14.77 9.61 -3.44
C GLY A 52 14.07 9.59 -2.07
N ASN A 53 13.36 10.65 -1.71
CA ASN A 53 12.75 10.84 -0.38
C ASN A 53 11.23 10.62 -0.35
N ARG A 54 10.59 10.39 -1.49
CA ARG A 54 9.16 10.14 -1.62
C ARG A 54 8.82 9.39 -2.91
N SER A 55 7.56 8.94 -3.01
CA SER A 55 7.06 8.28 -4.22
C SER A 55 7.12 9.23 -5.44
N PRO A 56 7.68 8.79 -6.58
CA PRO A 56 7.67 9.55 -7.83
C PRO A 56 6.27 9.94 -8.30
N ASN A 57 5.25 9.14 -7.98
CA ASN A 57 3.85 9.41 -8.35
C ASN A 57 3.33 10.74 -7.77
N ASN A 58 3.83 11.16 -6.59
CA ASN A 58 3.45 12.45 -6.01
C ASN A 58 4.06 13.60 -6.80
N ALA A 59 5.33 13.49 -7.19
CA ALA A 59 5.99 14.49 -8.00
C ALA A 59 5.37 14.59 -9.41
N GLU A 60 4.95 13.47 -9.99
CA GLU A 60 4.16 13.47 -11.25
C GLU A 60 2.85 14.24 -11.07
N ARG A 61 2.06 13.97 -10.00
CA ARG A 61 0.80 14.70 -9.74
C ARG A 61 0.99 16.19 -9.56
N GLU A 62 2.04 16.59 -8.86
CA GLU A 62 2.36 18.01 -8.67
C GLU A 62 2.71 18.70 -9.99
N ALA A 63 3.36 18.00 -10.91
CA ALA A 63 3.77 18.53 -12.20
C ALA A 63 2.66 18.53 -13.27
N THR A 64 1.72 17.57 -13.21
CA THR A 64 0.76 17.30 -14.31
C THR A 64 -0.70 17.22 -13.86
N GLY A 65 -0.99 17.37 -12.56
CA GLY A 65 -2.32 17.25 -11.97
C GLY A 65 -2.75 15.81 -11.69
N VAL A 66 -2.19 14.80 -12.40
CA VAL A 66 -2.50 13.37 -12.26
C VAL A 66 -1.22 12.54 -12.26
N SER A 67 -1.31 11.27 -11.87
CA SER A 67 -0.20 10.33 -12.04
C SER A 67 -0.65 9.17 -12.93
N THR A 68 -0.12 9.12 -14.14
CA THR A 68 -0.38 8.04 -15.11
C THR A 68 0.22 6.72 -14.63
N ALA A 69 1.40 6.79 -14.01
CA ALA A 69 2.02 5.63 -13.37
C ALA A 69 1.15 5.07 -12.25
N TRP A 70 0.54 5.93 -11.41
CA TRP A 70 -0.37 5.49 -10.36
C TRP A 70 -1.66 4.88 -10.88
N LEU A 71 -2.26 5.46 -11.92
CA LEU A 71 -3.45 4.90 -12.57
C LEU A 71 -3.18 3.48 -13.08
N HIS A 72 -2.03 3.27 -13.73
CA HIS A 72 -1.61 1.94 -14.17
C HIS A 72 -1.36 1.01 -12.99
N HIS A 73 -0.67 1.50 -11.95
CA HIS A 73 -0.28 0.74 -10.77
C HIS A 73 -1.48 0.24 -9.96
N LYS A 74 -2.38 1.14 -9.55
CA LYS A 74 -3.55 0.77 -8.74
C LYS A 74 -4.49 -0.20 -9.44
N GLY A 75 -4.58 -0.13 -10.77
CA GLY A 75 -5.40 -1.04 -11.57
C GLY A 75 -4.87 -2.49 -11.57
N ARG A 76 -3.59 -2.70 -11.32
CA ARG A 76 -2.92 -4.02 -11.37
C ARG A 76 -2.59 -4.59 -9.99
N ASN A 77 -2.55 -3.76 -8.97
CA ASN A 77 -2.09 -4.14 -7.63
C ASN A 77 -3.26 -4.11 -6.63
N LYS A 78 -3.75 -5.30 -6.29
CA LYS A 78 -4.95 -5.50 -5.45
C LYS A 78 -4.76 -5.11 -3.99
N HIS A 79 -3.55 -4.85 -3.53
CA HIS A 79 -3.27 -4.35 -2.19
C HIS A 79 -3.53 -2.84 -2.03
N HIS A 80 -3.89 -2.13 -3.10
CA HIS A 80 -4.35 -0.75 -3.04
C HIS A 80 -5.88 -0.68 -3.01
N TYR A 81 -6.46 0.07 -2.07
CA TYR A 81 -7.90 0.18 -1.93
C TYR A 81 -8.57 0.86 -3.13
N GLU A 82 -7.85 1.67 -3.90
CA GLU A 82 -8.34 2.28 -5.14
C GLU A 82 -8.59 1.26 -6.27
N HIS A 83 -8.04 0.05 -6.17
CA HIS A 83 -8.39 -1.07 -7.05
C HIS A 83 -9.83 -1.55 -6.82
N TRP A 84 -10.35 -1.35 -5.60
CA TRP A 84 -11.65 -1.86 -5.13
C TRP A 84 -12.72 -0.78 -5.16
N VAL A 85 -12.69 0.09 -6.16
CA VAL A 85 -13.69 1.14 -6.37
C VAL A 85 -14.58 0.75 -7.55
N ASP A 86 -15.88 0.81 -7.35
CA ASP A 86 -16.90 0.47 -8.34
C ASP A 86 -17.98 1.55 -8.38
N TYR A 87 -18.91 1.45 -9.35
CA TYR A 87 -20.07 2.33 -9.43
C TYR A 87 -21.04 2.06 -8.29
N SER A 88 -21.60 3.14 -7.74
CA SER A 88 -22.73 3.07 -6.81
C SER A 88 -24.03 3.30 -7.58
N ILE A 89 -24.97 2.36 -7.46
CA ILE A 89 -26.32 2.49 -8.01
C ILE A 89 -27.36 2.87 -6.95
N ASN A 90 -26.97 2.83 -5.67
CA ASN A 90 -27.87 3.02 -4.53
C ASN A 90 -27.56 4.27 -3.69
N ASP A 91 -26.48 4.99 -4.01
CA ASP A 91 -26.07 6.21 -3.31
C ASP A 91 -26.31 7.41 -4.21
N PRO A 92 -27.31 8.27 -3.90
CA PRO A 92 -27.62 9.43 -4.74
C PRO A 92 -26.54 10.54 -4.65
N GLU A 93 -25.70 10.52 -3.62
CA GLU A 93 -24.67 11.55 -3.41
C GLU A 93 -23.32 11.17 -4.04
N HIS A 94 -23.05 9.88 -4.20
CA HIS A 94 -21.76 9.40 -4.66
C HIS A 94 -21.90 8.41 -5.83
N VAL A 95 -21.30 8.74 -6.94
CA VAL A 95 -21.27 7.90 -8.16
C VAL A 95 -20.37 6.67 -7.99
N ILE A 96 -19.44 6.70 -7.04
CA ILE A 96 -18.50 5.60 -6.79
C ILE A 96 -18.55 5.14 -5.35
N MET A 97 -18.27 3.86 -5.14
CA MET A 97 -18.21 3.22 -3.82
C MET A 97 -17.04 2.24 -3.73
N GLY A 98 -16.54 2.01 -2.50
CA GLY A 98 -15.53 0.99 -2.27
C GLY A 98 -16.15 -0.37 -2.03
N ALA A 99 -15.69 -1.38 -2.77
CA ALA A 99 -15.91 -2.77 -2.44
C ALA A 99 -14.99 -3.20 -1.27
N LYS A 100 -15.45 -4.16 -0.47
CA LYS A 100 -14.66 -4.69 0.65
C LYS A 100 -13.43 -5.43 0.12
N MET A 101 -12.25 -5.05 0.60
CA MET A 101 -11.02 -5.75 0.28
C MET A 101 -10.95 -7.10 1.00
N PRO A 102 -10.57 -8.20 0.30
CA PRO A 102 -10.21 -9.44 0.96
C PRO A 102 -9.05 -9.27 1.93
N ARG A 103 -9.10 -9.94 3.09
CA ARG A 103 -8.13 -9.81 4.18
C ARG A 103 -6.67 -9.96 3.76
N ARG A 104 -6.39 -10.88 2.82
CA ARG A 104 -5.03 -11.07 2.30
C ARG A 104 -4.45 -9.82 1.65
N TYR A 105 -5.27 -9.00 0.99
CA TYR A 105 -4.80 -7.76 0.37
C TYR A 105 -4.70 -6.61 1.37
N VAL A 106 -5.56 -6.58 2.39
CA VAL A 106 -5.38 -5.65 3.52
C VAL A 106 -4.09 -5.97 4.29
N ALA A 107 -3.79 -7.26 4.52
CA ALA A 107 -2.54 -7.67 5.15
C ALA A 107 -1.32 -7.30 4.28
N GLU A 108 -1.38 -7.55 2.97
CA GLU A 108 -0.33 -7.12 2.02
C GLU A 108 -0.14 -5.59 2.05
N MET A 109 -1.23 -4.81 2.09
CA MET A 109 -1.16 -3.35 2.23
C MET A 109 -0.44 -2.91 3.51
N VAL A 110 -0.63 -3.63 4.64
CA VAL A 110 0.10 -3.34 5.88
C VAL A 110 1.60 -3.59 5.68
N MET A 111 1.98 -4.70 5.04
CA MET A 111 3.40 -5.02 4.73
C MET A 111 4.02 -3.97 3.81
N ASP A 112 3.26 -3.54 2.80
CA ASP A 112 3.67 -2.46 1.89
C ASP A 112 3.90 -1.14 2.65
N ARG A 113 2.99 -0.74 3.53
CA ARG A 113 3.12 0.50 4.33
C ARG A 113 4.31 0.49 5.28
N ILE A 114 4.60 -0.64 5.92
CA ILE A 114 5.81 -0.82 6.73
C ILE A 114 7.05 -0.62 5.85
N SER A 115 7.09 -1.32 4.73
CA SER A 115 8.22 -1.32 3.81
C SER A 115 8.44 0.05 3.15
N ALA A 116 7.37 0.74 2.74
CA ALA A 116 7.44 2.09 2.20
C ALA A 116 7.97 3.08 3.25
N SER A 117 7.45 3.01 4.48
CA SER A 117 7.93 3.86 5.58
C SER A 117 9.42 3.63 5.84
N ARG A 118 9.88 2.38 5.91
CA ARG A 118 11.32 2.05 6.06
C ARG A 118 12.16 2.51 4.87
N THR A 119 11.62 2.41 3.66
CA THR A 119 12.34 2.80 2.44
C THR A 119 12.61 4.30 2.40
N TYR A 120 11.61 5.13 2.77
CA TYR A 120 11.70 6.58 2.66
C TYR A 120 12.21 7.29 3.93
N LEU A 121 12.02 6.69 5.11
CA LEU A 121 12.46 7.28 6.37
C LEU A 121 13.81 6.75 6.86
N GLY A 122 14.26 5.59 6.35
CA GLY A 122 15.51 4.98 6.79
C GLY A 122 15.54 4.81 8.32
N ASP A 123 16.57 5.35 8.96
CA ASP A 123 16.78 5.27 10.42
C ASP A 123 15.73 6.04 11.24
N ALA A 124 15.01 6.98 10.61
CA ALA A 124 13.89 7.69 11.25
C ALA A 124 12.58 6.87 11.27
N TYR A 125 12.59 5.64 10.75
CA TYR A 125 11.43 4.76 10.85
C TYR A 125 11.12 4.40 12.31
N ALA A 126 9.83 4.44 12.64
CA ALA A 126 9.29 3.91 13.89
C ALA A 126 7.92 3.26 13.62
N ASN A 127 7.48 2.34 14.49
CA ASN A 127 6.25 1.56 14.29
C ASN A 127 4.98 2.41 14.20
N HIS A 128 4.98 3.63 14.72
CA HIS A 128 3.86 4.56 14.62
C HIS A 128 3.71 5.22 13.23
N LYS A 129 4.77 5.27 12.43
CA LYS A 129 4.80 6.00 11.15
C LYS A 129 3.76 5.54 10.13
N PRO A 130 3.52 4.22 9.92
CA PRO A 130 2.45 3.76 9.02
C PRO A 130 1.04 4.16 9.50
N LEU A 131 0.79 4.18 10.82
CA LEU A 131 -0.48 4.63 11.40
C LEU A 131 -0.66 6.14 11.24
N GLU A 132 0.36 6.93 11.55
CA GLU A 132 0.37 8.39 11.39
C GLU A 132 0.02 8.79 9.94
N TYR A 133 0.67 8.16 8.96
CA TYR A 133 0.40 8.38 7.55
C TYR A 133 -1.05 8.03 7.16
N PHE A 134 -1.58 6.91 7.68
CA PHE A 134 -2.96 6.50 7.44
C PHE A 134 -3.95 7.50 8.06
N LEU A 135 -3.77 7.89 9.32
CA LEU A 135 -4.68 8.81 10.02
C LEU A 135 -4.74 10.18 9.34
N LYS A 136 -3.60 10.69 8.85
CA LYS A 136 -3.55 11.93 8.06
C LYS A 136 -4.38 11.86 6.78
N SER A 137 -4.40 10.71 6.12
CA SER A 137 -5.16 10.51 4.87
C SER A 137 -6.62 10.10 5.09
N LYS A 138 -6.96 9.50 6.24
CA LYS A 138 -8.25 8.89 6.55
C LYS A 138 -9.47 9.79 6.27
N PRO A 139 -9.48 11.10 6.56
CA PRO A 139 -10.61 11.96 6.25
C PRO A 139 -10.95 12.06 4.76
N LYS A 140 -9.96 11.84 3.89
CA LYS A 140 -10.12 11.89 2.43
C LYS A 140 -10.53 10.55 1.82
N LEU A 141 -10.59 9.48 2.61
CA LEU A 141 -10.87 8.11 2.16
C LEU A 141 -12.37 7.76 2.27
N TRP A 142 -13.25 8.70 1.89
CA TRP A 142 -14.70 8.50 1.95
C TRP A 142 -15.14 7.31 1.07
N PHE A 143 -14.53 7.15 -0.11
CA PHE A 143 -14.82 6.11 -1.10
C PHE A 143 -14.36 4.70 -0.69
N VAL A 144 -13.54 4.55 0.33
CA VAL A 144 -13.02 3.24 0.78
C VAL A 144 -14.06 2.55 1.67
N HIS A 145 -14.32 1.26 1.42
CA HIS A 145 -15.26 0.47 2.21
C HIS A 145 -15.00 0.59 3.73
N PRO A 146 -16.04 0.85 4.55
CA PRO A 146 -15.87 1.09 5.99
C PRO A 146 -15.14 -0.03 6.73
N GLN A 147 -15.45 -1.30 6.39
CA GLN A 147 -14.80 -2.46 7.00
C GLN A 147 -13.31 -2.54 6.62
N THR A 148 -12.95 -2.23 5.38
CA THR A 148 -11.55 -2.15 4.95
C THR A 148 -10.76 -1.09 5.74
N LYS A 149 -11.35 0.10 5.92
CA LYS A 149 -10.75 1.16 6.75
C LYS A 149 -10.55 0.72 8.20
N LYS A 150 -11.57 0.07 8.78
CA LYS A 150 -11.53 -0.42 10.17
C LYS A 150 -10.46 -1.50 10.36
N GLU A 151 -10.39 -2.46 9.44
CA GLU A 151 -9.40 -3.54 9.48
C GLU A 151 -7.97 -3.00 9.33
N LEU A 152 -7.73 -2.16 8.34
CA LEU A 152 -6.43 -1.53 8.13
C LEU A 152 -5.98 -0.72 9.36
N GLU A 153 -6.85 0.14 9.90
CA GLU A 153 -6.54 0.91 11.10
C GLU A 153 -6.25 0.01 12.30
N GLY A 154 -7.06 -1.04 12.51
CA GLY A 154 -6.85 -1.98 13.61
C GLY A 154 -5.47 -2.65 13.56
N LEU A 155 -5.05 -3.12 12.38
CA LEU A 155 -3.73 -3.74 12.19
C LEU A 155 -2.59 -2.72 12.40
N LEU A 156 -2.74 -1.50 11.91
CA LEU A 156 -1.74 -0.44 12.11
C LEU A 156 -1.65 0.01 13.59
N ARG A 157 -2.75 -0.01 14.34
CA ARG A 157 -2.75 0.23 15.77
C ARG A 157 -2.02 -0.89 16.55
N ILE A 158 -2.24 -2.15 16.16
CA ILE A 158 -1.49 -3.27 16.76
C ILE A 158 0.01 -3.10 16.50
N LEU A 159 0.41 -2.69 15.29
CA LEU A 159 1.81 -2.38 14.97
C LEU A 159 2.37 -1.27 15.86
N ASN A 160 1.62 -0.16 16.01
CA ASN A 160 2.00 0.97 16.85
C ASN A 160 2.16 0.57 18.33
N ASP A 161 1.13 -0.09 18.88
CA ASP A 161 0.99 -0.30 20.34
C ASP A 161 1.77 -1.52 20.85
N LYS A 162 1.94 -2.55 20.01
CA LYS A 162 2.50 -3.85 20.40
C LYS A 162 3.83 -4.18 19.70
N GLY A 163 4.22 -3.37 18.71
CA GLY A 163 5.42 -3.58 17.93
C GLY A 163 5.25 -4.58 16.78
N GLU A 164 6.27 -4.63 15.92
CA GLU A 164 6.26 -5.34 14.66
C GLU A 164 6.05 -6.85 14.83
N GLU A 165 6.79 -7.50 15.75
CA GLU A 165 6.71 -8.95 15.95
C GLU A 165 5.30 -9.41 16.35
N LYS A 166 4.66 -8.71 17.28
CA LYS A 166 3.31 -9.02 17.73
C LYS A 166 2.27 -8.73 16.65
N ALA A 167 2.47 -7.67 15.86
CA ALA A 167 1.59 -7.36 14.74
C ALA A 167 1.64 -8.45 13.66
N LEU A 168 2.83 -8.89 13.26
CA LEU A 168 3.00 -9.96 12.28
C LEU A 168 2.42 -11.29 12.77
N TRP A 169 2.67 -11.64 14.03
CA TRP A 169 2.09 -12.81 14.66
C TRP A 169 0.55 -12.78 14.61
N TYR A 170 -0.05 -11.65 15.02
CA TYR A 170 -1.51 -11.47 15.00
C TYR A 170 -2.08 -11.57 13.59
N ILE A 171 -1.43 -10.91 12.61
CA ILE A 171 -1.87 -10.97 11.21
C ILE A 171 -1.87 -12.41 10.71
N LYS A 172 -0.79 -13.16 10.93
CA LYS A 172 -0.64 -14.54 10.47
C LYS A 172 -1.61 -15.52 11.13
N HIS A 173 -1.74 -15.46 12.46
CA HIS A 173 -2.39 -16.52 13.24
C HIS A 173 -3.86 -16.21 13.59
N VAL A 174 -4.25 -14.93 13.57
CA VAL A 174 -5.59 -14.49 13.93
C VAL A 174 -6.30 -13.86 12.73
N TYR A 175 -5.76 -12.77 12.20
CA TYR A 175 -6.44 -11.99 11.18
C TYR A 175 -6.67 -12.77 9.88
N LEU A 176 -5.63 -13.42 9.32
CA LEU A 176 -5.74 -14.18 8.07
C LEU A 176 -6.49 -15.49 8.20
N LYS A 177 -6.64 -16.02 9.42
CA LYS A 177 -7.42 -17.26 9.69
C LYS A 177 -8.89 -17.01 9.99
N GLY A 178 -9.29 -15.79 10.24
CA GLY A 178 -10.69 -15.44 10.44
C GLY A 178 -11.50 -15.65 9.17
N LYS A 179 -12.77 -16.08 9.30
CA LYS A 179 -13.68 -16.21 8.15
C LYS A 179 -13.88 -14.84 7.48
N GLU A 180 -13.79 -14.79 6.15
CA GLU A 180 -14.25 -13.63 5.37
C GLU A 180 -15.78 -13.62 5.46
N LYS A 181 -16.35 -12.65 6.21
CA LYS A 181 -17.79 -12.38 6.26
C LYS A 181 -18.15 -11.46 5.11
#